data_3742894edf3fec5f8a17acb341691e27
#
_entry.id   3742894edf3fec5f8a17acb341691e27
#
_cell.length_a   1.000
_cell.length_b   1.000
_cell.length_c   1.000
_cell.angle_alpha   90.00
_cell.angle_beta   90.00
_cell.angle_gamma   90.00
#
_symmetry.space_group_name_H-M   'P 1'
#
loop_
_entity.id
_entity.type
_entity.pdbx_description
1 polymer ?
#
loop_
_entity_poly.entity_id
_entity_poly.type
_entity_poly.pdbx_seq_one_letter_code
_entity_poly.pdbx_strand_id
1 'polypeptide(L)'
;IIPADQTVAAQEGGRVMMISIGAFISVGAIAGYLWLGSPNQPDVPFASRNIAQQTASSSQSPAQDGGMTSVVTSLAKRLKANPNDMQGWILLGRSYMSMERSNDAAQAFKRAIDLGGNRPDVMADYAEALAIAADNAVPAEARLTFFQVLSDDPYNVKARFYLGLDQAQQGNFRDAMQQWTDLIAVSPPGAPWIEQVRSQIAKAGRSGKVDPGTIKP
;
A
#
# COMPACT_ATOMS: atom_id res chain seq x y z
N ILE A 1 -5.91 1.50 71.48
CA ILE A 1 -5.72 2.98 71.48
C ILE A 1 -4.43 3.23 70.74
N ILE A 2 -4.54 3.65 69.49
CA ILE A 2 -3.40 4.04 68.64
C ILE A 2 -3.15 5.52 68.86
N PRO A 3 -1.93 5.97 69.16
CA PRO A 3 -1.67 7.38 69.43
C PRO A 3 -1.76 8.19 68.10
N ALA A 4 -2.46 9.31 68.18
CA ALA A 4 -2.80 10.20 67.06
C ALA A 4 -1.60 10.99 66.45
N ASP A 5 -0.38 10.69 66.84
CA ASP A 5 0.81 11.49 66.46
C ASP A 5 1.59 10.95 65.25
N GLN A 6 1.24 9.73 64.77
CA GLN A 6 1.96 9.18 63.60
C GLN A 6 1.31 9.47 62.25
N THR A 7 0.10 10.01 62.20
CA THR A 7 -0.63 10.25 60.94
C THR A 7 -0.30 11.58 60.29
N VAL A 8 0.18 12.57 61.04
CA VAL A 8 0.48 13.95 60.55
C VAL A 8 1.82 13.97 59.82
N ALA A 9 2.82 13.26 60.33
CA ALA A 9 4.15 13.24 59.72
C ALA A 9 4.22 12.55 58.36
N ALA A 10 3.38 11.52 58.14
CA ALA A 10 3.31 10.82 56.85
C ALA A 10 2.64 11.64 55.73
N GLN A 11 1.75 12.58 56.12
CA GLN A 11 1.01 13.37 55.14
C GLN A 11 1.82 14.62 54.66
N GLU A 12 2.72 15.15 55.52
CA GLU A 12 3.62 16.23 55.10
C GLU A 12 4.77 15.74 54.21
N GLY A 13 5.33 14.57 54.51
CA GLY A 13 6.37 13.97 53.65
C GLY A 13 5.92 13.69 52.21
N GLY A 14 4.67 13.19 52.03
CA GLY A 14 4.09 12.95 50.73
C GLY A 14 3.86 14.21 49.89
N ARG A 15 3.44 15.31 50.53
CA ARG A 15 3.22 16.60 49.84
C ARG A 15 4.53 17.26 49.41
N VAL A 16 5.55 17.21 50.22
CA VAL A 16 6.89 17.76 49.91
C VAL A 16 7.51 16.93 48.77
N MET A 17 7.36 15.58 48.78
CA MET A 17 7.86 14.70 47.76
C MET A 17 7.16 14.92 46.41
N MET A 18 5.82 15.12 46.40
CA MET A 18 5.08 15.41 45.17
C MET A 18 5.43 16.77 44.58
N ILE A 19 5.64 17.78 45.40
CA ILE A 19 6.03 19.12 44.95
C ILE A 19 7.45 19.07 44.37
N SER A 20 8.36 18.30 44.99
CA SER A 20 9.76 18.15 44.51
C SER A 20 9.81 17.42 43.15
N ILE A 21 9.01 16.38 42.95
CA ILE A 21 8.93 15.64 41.67
C ILE A 21 8.33 16.52 40.56
N GLY A 22 7.26 17.27 40.86
CA GLY A 22 6.66 18.22 39.91
C GLY A 22 7.62 19.33 39.49
N ALA A 23 8.41 19.87 40.40
CA ALA A 23 9.43 20.90 40.11
C ALA A 23 10.57 20.34 39.26
N PHE A 24 11.00 19.09 39.49
CA PHE A 24 12.08 18.45 38.74
C PHE A 24 11.68 18.14 37.27
N ILE A 25 10.44 17.73 37.08
CA ILE A 25 9.91 17.48 35.72
C ILE A 25 9.78 18.80 34.96
N SER A 26 9.31 19.85 35.59
CA SER A 26 9.17 21.18 34.96
C SER A 26 10.52 21.80 34.58
N VAL A 27 11.51 21.72 35.45
CA VAL A 27 12.86 22.20 35.17
C VAL A 27 13.57 21.36 34.10
N GLY A 28 13.40 20.04 34.13
CA GLY A 28 13.92 19.14 33.12
C GLY A 28 13.32 19.38 31.73
N ALA A 29 12.01 19.64 31.67
CA ALA A 29 11.32 19.98 30.41
C ALA A 29 11.78 21.30 29.81
N ILE A 30 11.97 22.34 30.67
CA ILE A 30 12.48 23.64 30.23
C ILE A 30 13.94 23.53 29.77
N ALA A 31 14.78 22.82 30.52
CA ALA A 31 16.17 22.60 30.15
C ALA A 31 16.29 21.80 28.84
N GLY A 32 15.47 20.76 28.66
CA GLY A 32 15.37 19.99 27.40
C GLY A 32 14.91 20.84 26.24
N TYR A 33 13.91 21.69 26.44
CA TYR A 33 13.44 22.64 25.42
C TYR A 33 14.52 23.67 25.04
N LEU A 34 15.26 24.23 26.00
CA LEU A 34 16.35 25.15 25.72
C LEU A 34 17.55 24.52 25.05
N TRP A 35 17.77 23.23 25.26
CA TRP A 35 18.92 22.51 24.72
C TRP A 35 18.64 21.84 23.34
N LEU A 36 17.41 21.33 23.12
CA LEU A 36 16.98 20.74 21.85
C LEU A 36 16.08 21.66 21.02
N GLY A 37 15.45 22.64 21.64
CA GLY A 37 14.58 23.63 20.98
C GLY A 37 15.40 24.76 20.37
N SER A 38 14.84 25.45 19.42
CA SER A 38 15.40 26.68 18.82
C SER A 38 14.63 27.90 19.33
N PRO A 39 14.85 28.32 20.59
CA PRO A 39 14.06 29.41 21.23
C PRO A 39 14.24 30.78 20.55
N ASN A 40 15.26 30.95 19.71
CA ASN A 40 15.54 32.19 18.98
C ASN A 40 15.02 32.19 17.53
N GLN A 41 14.26 31.16 17.10
CA GLN A 41 13.57 31.29 15.84
C GLN A 41 12.32 32.18 16.02
N PRO A 42 12.21 33.29 15.27
CA PRO A 42 10.99 34.09 15.29
C PRO A 42 9.80 33.23 14.86
N ASP A 43 8.71 33.31 15.60
CA ASP A 43 7.46 32.64 15.30
C ASP A 43 6.91 33.23 14.00
N VAL A 44 7.16 32.54 12.88
CA VAL A 44 6.72 32.97 11.55
C VAL A 44 5.30 32.46 11.38
N PRO A 45 4.27 33.33 11.32
CA PRO A 45 2.90 32.93 11.09
C PRO A 45 2.82 32.07 9.84
N PHE A 46 1.95 31.03 9.84
CA PHE A 46 1.80 30.09 8.75
C PHE A 46 1.60 30.76 7.38
N ALA A 47 0.97 31.97 7.39
CA ALA A 47 0.74 32.81 6.22
C ALA A 47 2.02 33.45 5.63
N SER A 48 3.09 33.60 6.44
CA SER A 48 4.35 34.19 6.00
C SER A 48 5.47 33.15 5.79
N ARG A 49 5.22 31.88 6.04
CA ARG A 49 6.07 30.85 5.46
C ARG A 49 5.94 30.97 3.95
N ASN A 50 7.04 31.27 3.30
CA ASN A 50 7.12 31.40 1.85
C ASN A 50 6.84 30.01 1.20
N ILE A 51 5.62 29.51 1.41
CA ILE A 51 5.02 28.47 0.58
C ILE A 51 5.11 28.89 -0.88
N ALA A 52 5.00 30.21 -1.15
CA ALA A 52 5.23 30.79 -2.47
C ALA A 52 6.66 30.55 -3.02
N GLN A 53 7.71 30.47 -2.20
CA GLN A 53 9.07 30.20 -2.71
C GLN A 53 9.41 28.70 -2.76
N GLN A 54 8.82 27.89 -1.90
CA GLN A 54 8.87 26.42 -2.04
C GLN A 54 7.90 25.93 -3.11
N THR A 55 6.77 26.58 -3.31
CA THR A 55 5.89 26.33 -4.47
C THR A 55 6.35 27.05 -5.71
N ALA A 56 7.12 28.15 -5.69
CA ALA A 56 7.71 28.73 -6.89
C ALA A 56 8.94 27.94 -7.39
N SER A 57 9.62 27.18 -6.55
CA SER A 57 10.56 26.14 -7.03
C SER A 57 9.86 24.81 -7.36
N SER A 58 8.60 24.64 -6.97
CA SER A 58 7.75 23.49 -7.31
C SER A 58 6.51 23.88 -8.13
N SER A 59 6.25 25.16 -8.37
CA SER A 59 5.15 25.66 -9.23
C SER A 59 5.61 26.06 -10.64
N GLN A 60 6.66 25.40 -11.14
CA GLN A 60 6.52 24.91 -12.48
C GLN A 60 5.66 23.65 -12.37
N SER A 61 4.34 23.80 -12.50
CA SER A 61 3.50 22.75 -13.02
C SER A 61 3.81 22.61 -14.51
N PRO A 62 4.67 21.66 -14.89
CA PRO A 62 4.40 20.88 -16.07
C PRO A 62 3.22 19.98 -15.64
N ALA A 63 2.31 19.70 -16.55
CA ALA A 63 1.23 18.75 -16.36
C ALA A 63 1.65 17.61 -15.41
N GLN A 64 0.78 17.18 -14.48
CA GLN A 64 1.09 16.22 -13.41
C GLN A 64 1.87 14.98 -13.90
N ASP A 65 1.78 14.66 -15.19
CA ASP A 65 2.53 13.61 -15.89
C ASP A 65 4.05 13.86 -15.99
N GLY A 66 4.51 15.10 -16.17
CA GLY A 66 5.94 15.40 -16.28
C GLY A 66 6.71 15.23 -14.97
N GLY A 67 6.07 15.56 -13.85
CA GLY A 67 6.66 15.42 -12.51
C GLY A 67 6.86 13.96 -12.11
N MET A 68 5.83 13.13 -12.29
CA MET A 68 5.91 11.69 -11.98
C MET A 68 6.93 10.99 -12.89
N THR A 69 6.92 11.27 -14.18
CA THR A 69 7.87 10.71 -15.15
C THR A 69 9.32 11.00 -14.76
N SER A 70 9.64 12.23 -14.33
CA SER A 70 11.01 12.59 -13.92
C SER A 70 11.46 11.85 -12.67
N VAL A 71 10.56 11.70 -11.66
CA VAL A 71 10.84 10.96 -10.43
C VAL A 71 11.06 9.48 -10.72
N VAL A 72 10.18 8.86 -11.52
CA VAL A 72 10.30 7.46 -11.92
C VAL A 72 11.57 7.20 -12.72
N THR A 73 11.94 8.10 -13.63
CA THR A 73 13.19 8.02 -14.39
C THR A 73 14.41 8.10 -13.48
N SER A 74 14.39 9.00 -12.49
CA SER A 74 15.46 9.13 -11.50
C SER A 74 15.58 7.88 -10.62
N LEU A 75 14.45 7.31 -10.20
CA LEU A 75 14.41 6.04 -9.47
C LEU A 75 15.00 4.90 -10.31
N ALA A 76 14.59 4.77 -11.56
CA ALA A 76 15.12 3.76 -12.48
C ALA A 76 16.64 3.90 -12.68
N LYS A 77 17.15 5.14 -12.82
CA LYS A 77 18.58 5.42 -12.90
C LYS A 77 19.32 5.00 -11.61
N ARG A 78 18.76 5.31 -10.43
CA ARG A 78 19.34 4.91 -9.15
C ARG A 78 19.41 3.39 -9.01
N LEU A 79 18.36 2.68 -9.43
CA LEU A 79 18.31 1.22 -9.36
C LEU A 79 19.28 0.53 -10.33
N LYS A 80 19.58 1.15 -11.46
CA LYS A 80 20.67 0.66 -12.34
C LYS A 80 22.04 0.76 -11.66
N ALA A 81 22.27 1.78 -10.84
CA ALA A 81 23.51 1.92 -10.07
C ALA A 81 23.53 1.04 -8.80
N ASN A 82 22.38 0.79 -8.20
CA ASN A 82 22.20 -0.04 -7.01
C ASN A 82 21.17 -1.17 -7.28
N PRO A 83 21.57 -2.21 -8.03
CA PRO A 83 20.63 -3.22 -8.53
C PRO A 83 20.06 -4.16 -7.45
N ASN A 84 20.62 -4.14 -6.23
CA ASN A 84 20.19 -5.00 -5.12
C ASN A 84 19.13 -4.36 -4.21
N ASP A 85 18.60 -3.18 -4.57
CA ASP A 85 17.50 -2.53 -3.83
C ASP A 85 16.14 -3.15 -4.23
N MET A 86 15.81 -4.28 -3.62
CA MET A 86 14.54 -4.99 -3.84
C MET A 86 13.32 -4.09 -3.66
N GLN A 87 13.29 -3.29 -2.58
CA GLN A 87 12.15 -2.39 -2.30
C GLN A 87 12.03 -1.28 -3.35
N GLY A 88 13.16 -0.78 -3.81
CA GLY A 88 13.20 0.17 -4.92
C GLY A 88 12.61 -0.41 -6.21
N TRP A 89 12.90 -1.67 -6.52
CA TRP A 89 12.33 -2.34 -7.70
C TRP A 89 10.82 -2.56 -7.57
N ILE A 90 10.31 -2.93 -6.38
CA ILE A 90 8.86 -3.02 -6.13
C ILE A 90 8.19 -1.66 -6.35
N LEU A 91 8.77 -0.58 -5.78
CA LEU A 91 8.25 0.77 -5.93
C LEU A 91 8.25 1.19 -7.41
N LEU A 92 9.32 0.90 -8.14
CA LEU A 92 9.42 1.21 -9.57
C LEU A 92 8.36 0.46 -10.38
N GLY A 93 8.13 -0.82 -10.09
CA GLY A 93 7.09 -1.63 -10.72
C GLY A 93 5.70 -1.02 -10.52
N ARG A 94 5.35 -0.68 -9.28
CA ARG A 94 4.06 -0.03 -8.97
C ARG A 94 3.93 1.35 -9.63
N SER A 95 5.00 2.11 -9.71
CA SER A 95 5.02 3.38 -10.41
C SER A 95 4.78 3.21 -11.92
N TYR A 96 5.37 2.18 -12.54
CA TYR A 96 5.12 1.88 -13.94
C TYR A 96 3.69 1.40 -14.19
N MET A 97 3.09 0.63 -13.26
CA MET A 97 1.67 0.26 -13.34
C MET A 97 0.76 1.49 -13.35
N SER A 98 1.00 2.46 -12.47
CA SER A 98 0.21 3.70 -12.43
C SER A 98 0.40 4.60 -13.65
N MET A 99 1.48 4.39 -14.42
CA MET A 99 1.76 5.06 -15.71
C MET A 99 1.32 4.23 -16.93
N GLU A 100 0.57 3.15 -16.73
CA GLU A 100 0.12 2.21 -17.76
C GLU A 100 1.27 1.56 -18.56
N ARG A 101 2.47 1.52 -17.96
CA ARG A 101 3.68 0.94 -18.53
C ARG A 101 3.87 -0.51 -18.03
N SER A 102 2.93 -1.37 -18.35
CA SER A 102 2.85 -2.74 -17.82
C SER A 102 4.06 -3.61 -18.17
N ASN A 103 4.65 -3.46 -19.34
CA ASN A 103 5.88 -4.18 -19.71
C ASN A 103 7.07 -3.80 -18.83
N ASP A 104 7.25 -2.51 -18.55
CA ASP A 104 8.32 -2.04 -17.67
C ASP A 104 8.06 -2.43 -16.22
N ALA A 105 6.78 -2.43 -15.80
CA ALA A 105 6.37 -2.88 -14.49
C ALA A 105 6.70 -4.36 -14.27
N ALA A 106 6.38 -5.23 -15.23
CA ALA A 106 6.72 -6.65 -15.16
C ALA A 106 8.23 -6.87 -15.00
N GLN A 107 9.07 -6.14 -15.75
CA GLN A 107 10.52 -6.23 -15.60
C GLN A 107 10.99 -5.81 -14.21
N ALA A 108 10.44 -4.72 -13.66
CA ALA A 108 10.81 -4.23 -12.33
C ALA A 108 10.38 -5.21 -11.22
N PHE A 109 9.16 -5.74 -11.28
CA PHE A 109 8.69 -6.75 -10.32
C PHE A 109 9.49 -8.05 -10.42
N LYS A 110 9.81 -8.50 -11.64
CA LYS A 110 10.67 -9.67 -11.81
C LYS A 110 12.02 -9.47 -11.15
N ARG A 111 12.61 -8.30 -11.28
CA ARG A 111 13.87 -7.95 -10.61
C ARG A 111 13.75 -8.01 -9.09
N ALA A 112 12.62 -7.52 -8.53
CA ALA A 112 12.36 -7.63 -7.10
C ALA A 112 12.23 -9.09 -6.64
N ILE A 113 11.54 -9.94 -7.43
CA ILE A 113 11.37 -11.37 -7.14
C ILE A 113 12.73 -12.08 -7.18
N ASP A 114 13.57 -11.82 -8.17
CA ASP A 114 14.93 -12.38 -8.29
C ASP A 114 15.83 -12.02 -7.09
N LEU A 115 15.54 -10.93 -6.38
CA LEU A 115 16.20 -10.48 -5.17
C LEU A 115 15.57 -11.03 -3.87
N GLY A 116 14.65 -11.97 -3.97
CA GLY A 116 13.98 -12.58 -2.81
C GLY A 116 12.64 -11.94 -2.45
N GLY A 117 12.09 -11.10 -3.30
CA GLY A 117 10.77 -10.48 -3.13
C GLY A 117 9.59 -11.43 -3.44
N ASN A 118 9.69 -12.71 -3.07
CA ASN A 118 8.68 -13.77 -3.37
C ASN A 118 7.45 -13.67 -2.47
N ARG A 119 7.02 -12.47 -2.13
CA ARG A 119 5.79 -12.29 -1.35
C ARG A 119 4.56 -12.36 -2.26
N PRO A 120 3.44 -12.92 -1.79
CA PRO A 120 2.22 -13.08 -2.59
C PRO A 120 1.74 -11.77 -3.25
N ASP A 121 1.84 -10.62 -2.56
CA ASP A 121 1.45 -9.32 -3.11
C ASP A 121 2.32 -8.89 -4.30
N VAL A 122 3.65 -9.07 -4.20
CA VAL A 122 4.60 -8.70 -5.27
C VAL A 122 4.47 -9.65 -6.46
N MET A 123 4.29 -10.95 -6.20
CA MET A 123 4.08 -11.95 -7.23
C MET A 123 2.75 -11.73 -7.97
N ALA A 124 1.70 -11.35 -7.25
CA ALA A 124 0.42 -10.99 -7.85
C ALA A 124 0.52 -9.70 -8.70
N ASP A 125 1.26 -8.67 -8.23
CA ASP A 125 1.55 -7.46 -8.99
C ASP A 125 2.33 -7.77 -10.28
N TYR A 126 3.30 -8.70 -10.21
CA TYR A 126 4.04 -9.18 -11.39
C TYR A 126 3.14 -9.86 -12.41
N ALA A 127 2.35 -10.82 -11.97
CA ALA A 127 1.46 -11.58 -12.85
C ALA A 127 0.36 -10.70 -13.46
N GLU A 128 -0.15 -9.71 -12.72
CA GLU A 128 -1.06 -8.68 -13.21
C GLU A 128 -0.39 -7.84 -14.32
N ALA A 129 0.85 -7.39 -14.10
CA ALA A 129 1.60 -6.64 -15.09
C ALA A 129 1.79 -7.43 -16.39
N LEU A 130 2.08 -8.73 -16.30
CA LEU A 130 2.16 -9.62 -17.47
C LEU A 130 0.83 -9.75 -18.20
N ALA A 131 -0.28 -9.88 -17.46
CA ALA A 131 -1.61 -10.00 -18.06
C ALA A 131 -2.02 -8.71 -18.78
N ILE A 132 -1.80 -7.54 -18.16
CA ILE A 132 -2.10 -6.24 -18.78
C ILE A 132 -1.20 -6.00 -20.00
N ALA A 133 0.09 -6.35 -19.92
CA ALA A 133 1.02 -6.24 -21.05
C ALA A 133 0.63 -7.10 -22.26
N ALA A 134 -0.18 -8.14 -22.02
CA ALA A 134 -0.74 -9.02 -23.05
C ALA A 134 -2.21 -8.66 -23.40
N ASP A 135 -2.58 -7.40 -23.32
CA ASP A 135 -3.95 -6.91 -23.62
C ASP A 135 -5.04 -7.62 -22.77
N ASN A 136 -4.74 -7.87 -21.50
CA ASN A 136 -5.56 -8.65 -20.57
C ASN A 136 -5.75 -10.13 -20.94
N ALA A 137 -5.00 -10.68 -21.87
CA ALA A 137 -4.83 -12.11 -21.95
C ALA A 137 -4.00 -12.60 -20.75
N VAL A 138 -4.28 -13.79 -20.22
CA VAL A 138 -3.51 -14.35 -19.12
C VAL A 138 -2.45 -15.31 -19.68
N PRO A 139 -1.19 -14.86 -19.83
CA PRO A 139 -0.13 -15.73 -20.35
C PRO A 139 0.15 -16.90 -19.39
N ALA A 140 0.74 -17.97 -19.90
CA ALA A 140 1.05 -19.15 -19.10
C ALA A 140 1.90 -18.82 -17.86
N GLU A 141 2.86 -17.88 -17.99
CA GLU A 141 3.69 -17.44 -16.87
C GLU A 141 2.86 -16.72 -15.79
N ALA A 142 1.97 -15.80 -16.17
CA ALA A 142 1.08 -15.13 -15.24
C ALA A 142 0.15 -16.13 -14.53
N ARG A 143 -0.43 -17.07 -15.28
CA ARG A 143 -1.29 -18.11 -14.72
C ARG A 143 -0.56 -18.95 -13.67
N LEU A 144 0.64 -19.45 -13.97
CA LEU A 144 1.44 -20.23 -13.03
C LEU A 144 1.81 -19.42 -11.79
N THR A 145 2.16 -18.14 -11.97
CA THR A 145 2.46 -17.24 -10.85
C THR A 145 1.23 -17.01 -9.97
N PHE A 146 0.03 -16.83 -10.55
CA PHE A 146 -1.21 -16.71 -9.78
C PHE A 146 -1.55 -18.00 -9.01
N PHE A 147 -1.30 -19.18 -9.57
CA PHE A 147 -1.46 -20.43 -8.82
C PHE A 147 -0.51 -20.51 -7.63
N GLN A 148 0.74 -20.09 -7.80
CA GLN A 148 1.69 -20.02 -6.70
C GLN A 148 1.25 -19.01 -5.64
N VAL A 149 0.77 -17.83 -6.04
CA VAL A 149 0.21 -16.85 -5.11
C VAL A 149 -0.93 -17.45 -4.28
N LEU A 150 -1.85 -18.21 -4.88
CA LEU A 150 -2.95 -18.84 -4.14
C LEU A 150 -2.51 -19.98 -3.22
N SER A 151 -1.35 -20.58 -3.46
CA SER A 151 -0.75 -21.56 -2.53
C SER A 151 -0.36 -20.91 -1.20
N ASP A 152 0.15 -19.67 -1.25
CA ASP A 152 0.65 -18.93 -0.08
C ASP A 152 -0.42 -18.00 0.51
N ASP A 153 -1.30 -17.43 -0.34
CA ASP A 153 -2.41 -16.56 0.01
C ASP A 153 -3.69 -16.98 -0.75
N PRO A 154 -4.45 -17.95 -0.21
CA PRO A 154 -5.65 -18.49 -0.86
C PRO A 154 -6.76 -17.46 -1.11
N TYR A 155 -6.72 -16.31 -0.44
CA TYR A 155 -7.72 -15.24 -0.56
C TYR A 155 -7.23 -14.06 -1.41
N ASN A 156 -6.11 -14.19 -2.09
CA ASN A 156 -5.58 -13.13 -2.94
C ASN A 156 -6.57 -12.73 -4.05
N VAL A 157 -7.07 -11.52 -3.96
CA VAL A 157 -8.12 -11.00 -4.84
C VAL A 157 -7.67 -10.96 -6.30
N LYS A 158 -6.43 -10.49 -6.56
CA LYS A 158 -5.88 -10.41 -7.93
C LYS A 158 -5.77 -11.79 -8.55
N ALA A 159 -5.15 -12.73 -7.84
CA ALA A 159 -4.95 -14.08 -8.33
C ALA A 159 -6.28 -14.77 -8.65
N ARG A 160 -7.28 -14.68 -7.77
CA ARG A 160 -8.63 -15.21 -8.02
C ARG A 160 -9.31 -14.54 -9.21
N PHE A 161 -9.19 -13.22 -9.32
CA PHE A 161 -9.78 -12.47 -10.43
C PHE A 161 -9.19 -12.89 -11.78
N TYR A 162 -7.86 -12.91 -11.90
CA TYR A 162 -7.18 -13.22 -13.15
C TYR A 162 -7.28 -14.70 -13.54
N LEU A 163 -7.30 -15.63 -12.59
CA LEU A 163 -7.56 -17.04 -12.90
C LEU A 163 -8.99 -17.27 -13.37
N GLY A 164 -9.97 -16.55 -12.83
CA GLY A 164 -11.32 -16.53 -13.39
C GLY A 164 -11.35 -15.97 -14.83
N LEU A 165 -10.55 -14.92 -15.09
CA LEU A 165 -10.42 -14.36 -16.44
C LEU A 165 -9.80 -15.38 -17.42
N ASP A 166 -8.77 -16.12 -16.99
CA ASP A 166 -8.15 -17.20 -17.75
C ASP A 166 -9.18 -18.30 -18.12
N GLN A 167 -10.00 -18.72 -17.15
CA GLN A 167 -11.09 -19.68 -17.39
C GLN A 167 -12.09 -19.16 -18.44
N ALA A 168 -12.48 -17.89 -18.31
CA ALA A 168 -13.41 -17.27 -19.27
C ALA A 168 -12.81 -17.18 -20.69
N GLN A 169 -11.51 -16.91 -20.81
CA GLN A 169 -10.80 -16.87 -22.10
C GLN A 169 -10.70 -18.25 -22.76
N GLN A 170 -10.65 -19.31 -21.96
CA GLN A 170 -10.69 -20.70 -22.43
C GLN A 170 -12.09 -21.19 -22.76
N GLY A 171 -13.13 -20.36 -22.58
CA GLY A 171 -14.53 -20.72 -22.80
C GLY A 171 -15.20 -21.42 -21.61
N ASN A 172 -14.51 -21.60 -20.51
CA ASN A 172 -15.02 -22.22 -19.27
C ASN A 172 -15.84 -21.20 -18.45
N PHE A 173 -16.88 -20.64 -19.07
CA PHE A 173 -17.63 -19.49 -18.50
C PHE A 173 -18.28 -19.82 -17.16
N ARG A 174 -18.79 -21.03 -16.97
CA ARG A 174 -19.42 -21.42 -15.69
C ARG A 174 -18.41 -21.43 -14.55
N ASP A 175 -17.21 -21.98 -14.79
CA ASP A 175 -16.16 -22.06 -13.76
C ASP A 175 -15.60 -20.68 -13.44
N ALA A 176 -15.42 -19.81 -14.46
CA ALA A 176 -15.06 -18.44 -14.28
C ALA A 176 -16.07 -17.68 -13.39
N MET A 177 -17.36 -17.84 -13.69
CA MET A 177 -18.43 -17.20 -12.93
C MET A 177 -18.49 -17.72 -11.50
N GLN A 178 -18.31 -19.03 -11.28
CA GLN A 178 -18.24 -19.63 -9.94
C GLN A 178 -17.10 -19.00 -9.13
N GLN A 179 -15.90 -18.98 -9.70
CA GLN A 179 -14.73 -18.42 -9.03
C GLN A 179 -14.90 -16.95 -8.65
N TRP A 180 -15.53 -16.14 -9.51
CA TRP A 180 -15.80 -14.74 -9.22
C TRP A 180 -16.95 -14.55 -8.22
N THR A 181 -17.96 -15.43 -8.22
CA THR A 181 -19.02 -15.42 -7.22
C THR A 181 -18.47 -15.75 -5.83
N ASP A 182 -17.61 -16.76 -5.74
CA ASP A 182 -16.92 -17.14 -4.51
C ASP A 182 -15.98 -16.01 -4.01
N LEU A 183 -15.33 -15.30 -4.95
CA LEU A 183 -14.51 -14.12 -4.60
C LEU A 183 -15.37 -13.01 -3.98
N ILE A 184 -16.53 -12.73 -4.55
CA ILE A 184 -17.45 -11.72 -3.98
C ILE A 184 -17.94 -12.14 -2.59
N ALA A 185 -18.27 -13.42 -2.40
CA ALA A 185 -18.80 -13.94 -1.15
C ALA A 185 -17.82 -13.78 0.04
N VAL A 186 -16.52 -13.87 -0.22
CA VAL A 186 -15.47 -13.70 0.81
C VAL A 186 -14.93 -12.28 0.89
N SER A 187 -15.38 -11.38 0.01
CA SER A 187 -14.90 -9.98 -0.03
C SER A 187 -15.62 -9.13 1.03
N PRO A 188 -14.93 -8.15 1.63
CA PRO A 188 -15.58 -7.17 2.50
C PRO A 188 -16.70 -6.43 1.77
N PRO A 189 -17.84 -6.15 2.44
CA PRO A 189 -18.91 -5.36 1.84
C PRO A 189 -18.41 -4.00 1.34
N GLY A 190 -18.77 -3.65 0.09
CA GLY A 190 -18.37 -2.37 -0.52
C GLY A 190 -16.93 -2.32 -1.02
N ALA A 191 -16.22 -3.43 -1.09
CA ALA A 191 -14.86 -3.47 -1.66
C ALA A 191 -14.87 -2.92 -3.11
N PRO A 192 -13.89 -2.06 -3.48
CA PRO A 192 -13.92 -1.31 -4.75
C PRO A 192 -13.89 -2.20 -6.00
N TRP A 193 -13.40 -3.42 -5.88
CA TRP A 193 -13.33 -4.38 -7.01
C TRP A 193 -14.61 -5.16 -7.27
N ILE A 194 -15.59 -5.16 -6.35
CA ILE A 194 -16.82 -5.97 -6.47
C ILE A 194 -17.58 -5.66 -7.75
N GLU A 195 -17.74 -4.39 -8.10
CA GLU A 195 -18.47 -3.99 -9.32
C GLU A 195 -17.74 -4.44 -10.60
N GLN A 196 -16.43 -4.40 -10.61
CA GLN A 196 -15.63 -4.94 -11.71
C GLN A 196 -15.84 -6.45 -11.86
N VAL A 197 -15.80 -7.19 -10.75
CA VAL A 197 -16.03 -8.65 -10.74
C VAL A 197 -17.46 -8.97 -11.21
N ARG A 198 -18.49 -8.26 -10.75
CA ARG A 198 -19.87 -8.42 -11.23
C ARG A 198 -20.01 -8.17 -12.74
N SER A 199 -19.31 -7.17 -13.25
CA SER A 199 -19.27 -6.90 -14.69
C SER A 199 -18.68 -8.08 -15.48
N GLN A 200 -17.62 -8.72 -14.98
CA GLN A 200 -17.06 -9.91 -15.61
C GLN A 200 -17.99 -11.13 -15.55
N ILE A 201 -18.68 -11.34 -14.41
CA ILE A 201 -19.71 -12.39 -14.29
C ILE A 201 -20.80 -12.17 -15.34
N ALA A 202 -21.32 -10.95 -15.48
CA ALA A 202 -22.35 -10.63 -16.47
C ALA A 202 -21.85 -10.81 -17.91
N LYS A 203 -20.59 -10.45 -18.20
CA LYS A 203 -19.96 -10.68 -19.51
C LYS A 203 -19.82 -12.17 -19.81
N ALA A 204 -19.29 -12.95 -18.88
CA ALA A 204 -19.15 -14.39 -19.03
C ALA A 204 -20.51 -15.09 -19.21
N GLY A 205 -21.52 -14.69 -18.45
CA GLY A 205 -22.89 -15.20 -18.57
C GLY A 205 -23.45 -14.98 -19.97
N ARG A 206 -23.29 -13.80 -20.55
CA ARG A 206 -23.71 -13.52 -21.94
C ARG A 206 -22.93 -14.36 -22.95
N SER A 207 -21.63 -14.47 -22.83
CA SER A 207 -20.78 -15.21 -23.76
C SER A 207 -21.04 -16.73 -23.69
N GLY A 208 -21.21 -17.26 -22.48
CA GLY A 208 -21.46 -18.69 -22.25
C GLY A 208 -22.92 -19.09 -22.31
N LYS A 209 -23.86 -18.15 -22.50
CA LYS A 209 -25.32 -18.35 -22.39
C LYS A 209 -25.70 -19.02 -21.06
N VAL A 210 -25.04 -18.63 -19.98
CA VAL A 210 -25.27 -19.10 -18.61
C VAL A 210 -25.97 -18.00 -17.83
N ASP A 211 -27.05 -18.32 -17.15
CA ASP A 211 -27.72 -17.37 -16.24
C ASP A 211 -26.88 -17.20 -14.97
N PRO A 212 -26.40 -15.96 -14.68
CA PRO A 212 -25.66 -15.69 -13.45
C PRO A 212 -26.42 -16.06 -12.18
N GLY A 213 -27.75 -15.97 -12.16
CA GLY A 213 -28.60 -16.34 -11.04
C GLY A 213 -28.55 -17.83 -10.66
N THR A 214 -28.03 -18.69 -11.54
CA THR A 214 -27.85 -20.13 -11.26
C THR A 214 -26.55 -20.45 -10.56
N ILE A 215 -25.62 -19.50 -10.47
CA ILE A 215 -24.32 -19.65 -9.81
C ILE A 215 -24.45 -19.17 -8.36
N LYS A 216 -24.21 -20.08 -7.44
CA LYS A 216 -24.26 -19.78 -5.97
C LYS A 216 -22.87 -19.92 -5.38
N PRO A 217 -22.50 -19.09 -4.37
CA PRO A 217 -21.25 -19.24 -3.65
C PRO A 217 -21.19 -20.51 -2.83
#